data_0c407ef3f123a9300747f5def3f11bc9
#
_entry.id   0c407ef3f123a9300747f5def3f11bc9
#
_cell.length_a   1.000
_cell.length_b   1.000
_cell.length_c   1.000
_cell.angle_alpha   90.00
_cell.angle_beta   90.00
_cell.angle_gamma   90.00
#
_symmetry.space_group_name_H-M   'P 1'
#
loop_
_entity.id
_entity.type
_entity.pdbx_description
1 polymer ?
#
loop_
_entity_poly.entity_id
_entity_poly.type
_entity_poly.pdbx_seq_one_letter_code
_entity_poly.pdbx_strand_id
1 'polypeptide(L)'
;MRQILRLSLPAVLVSCMAVSAQQSAPYEPPPQPAPAYGPVVLDWTPPALTQLSAMAAVKNSFTLDRNLLGMAASAWPDTDEPMRQAVNHLDGVSVHLLRFGTMGVPDEGAVDSIREAYHLRGWKHVVTTQTSGGPIHDGTTDVWVVMDGVNLRGAVVLAETPRSVTLVTVAGNLSPVDLLHLRGHFGIPRFDGDELQHQSRR
;
A
#
# COMPACT_ATOMS: atom_id res chain seq x y z
N MET A 1 -10.68 -89.91 51.59
CA MET A 1 -10.98 -88.54 51.97
C MET A 1 -9.95 -87.63 51.29
N ARG A 2 -10.38 -86.98 50.17
CA ARG A 2 -9.84 -85.70 49.65
C ARG A 2 -10.51 -85.46 48.31
N GLN A 3 -11.48 -84.58 48.35
CA GLN A 3 -12.15 -84.07 47.17
C GLN A 3 -11.22 -83.12 46.42
N ILE A 4 -11.07 -83.38 45.15
CA ILE A 4 -10.34 -82.46 44.24
C ILE A 4 -11.40 -81.61 43.50
N LEU A 5 -11.47 -80.38 43.86
CA LEU A 5 -12.31 -79.35 43.27
C LEU A 5 -11.69 -78.95 41.90
N ARG A 6 -12.41 -79.27 40.81
CA ARG A 6 -12.01 -78.82 39.48
C ARG A 6 -12.60 -77.43 39.22
N LEU A 7 -11.71 -76.46 39.14
CA LEU A 7 -12.05 -75.12 38.71
C LEU A 7 -11.95 -75.05 37.17
N SER A 8 -13.12 -74.81 36.55
CA SER A 8 -13.17 -74.56 35.12
C SER A 8 -13.03 -73.03 34.88
N LEU A 9 -12.01 -72.66 34.14
CA LEU A 9 -11.83 -71.26 33.67
C LEU A 9 -12.65 -71.05 32.39
N PRO A 10 -13.44 -69.98 32.27
CA PRO A 10 -13.99 -69.55 30.97
C PRO A 10 -12.96 -68.74 30.20
N ALA A 11 -12.74 -69.13 28.98
CA ALA A 11 -11.91 -68.37 27.99
C ALA A 11 -12.69 -67.10 27.57
N VAL A 12 -12.11 -65.97 27.90
CA VAL A 12 -12.57 -64.67 27.43
C VAL A 12 -11.93 -64.37 26.10
N LEU A 13 -12.72 -64.45 25.03
CA LEU A 13 -12.36 -63.99 23.68
C LEU A 13 -12.32 -62.46 23.67
N VAL A 14 -11.13 -61.89 23.68
CA VAL A 14 -10.93 -60.44 23.45
C VAL A 14 -10.95 -60.18 21.95
N SER A 15 -12.06 -59.67 21.42
CA SER A 15 -12.19 -59.15 20.08
C SER A 15 -11.48 -57.82 19.99
N CYS A 16 -10.29 -57.77 19.41
CA CYS A 16 -9.63 -56.55 18.99
C CYS A 16 -10.40 -55.88 17.85
N MET A 17 -11.20 -54.87 18.15
CA MET A 17 -11.73 -53.96 17.14
C MET A 17 -10.57 -53.01 16.73
N ALA A 18 -10.07 -53.19 15.51
CA ALA A 18 -9.16 -52.27 14.87
C ALA A 18 -9.96 -50.99 14.55
N VAL A 19 -9.76 -49.95 15.39
CA VAL A 19 -10.24 -48.60 15.08
C VAL A 19 -9.30 -48.05 14.00
N SER A 20 -9.78 -48.07 12.76
CA SER A 20 -9.14 -47.35 11.65
C SER A 20 -9.24 -45.84 11.95
N ALA A 21 -8.16 -45.25 12.43
CA ALA A 21 -8.00 -43.81 12.51
C ALA A 21 -7.99 -43.25 11.07
N GLN A 22 -9.14 -42.80 10.61
CA GLN A 22 -9.21 -41.93 9.43
C GLN A 22 -8.46 -40.64 9.78
N GLN A 23 -7.23 -40.53 9.28
CA GLN A 23 -6.51 -39.27 9.27
C GLN A 23 -7.31 -38.31 8.38
N SER A 24 -8.08 -37.44 8.99
CA SER A 24 -8.67 -36.29 8.30
C SER A 24 -7.52 -35.48 7.70
N ALA A 25 -7.50 -35.37 6.39
CA ALA A 25 -6.56 -34.48 5.71
C ALA A 25 -6.67 -33.08 6.32
N PRO A 26 -5.56 -32.36 6.51
CA PRO A 26 -5.62 -30.99 7.02
C PRO A 26 -6.58 -30.19 6.14
N TYR A 27 -7.56 -29.57 6.76
CA TYR A 27 -8.49 -28.66 6.08
C TYR A 27 -7.65 -27.48 5.55
N GLU A 28 -7.35 -27.49 4.25
CA GLU A 28 -6.80 -26.34 3.55
C GLU A 28 -8.00 -25.41 3.25
N PRO A 29 -8.08 -24.25 3.90
CA PRO A 29 -9.16 -23.32 3.63
C PRO A 29 -9.12 -22.96 2.13
N PRO A 30 -10.28 -22.84 1.47
CA PRO A 30 -10.31 -22.45 0.06
C PRO A 30 -9.53 -21.15 -0.10
N PRO A 31 -8.73 -21.00 -1.19
CA PRO A 31 -7.97 -19.78 -1.42
C PRO A 31 -8.93 -18.59 -1.32
N GLN A 32 -8.64 -17.70 -0.37
CA GLN A 32 -9.43 -16.48 -0.24
C GLN A 32 -9.32 -15.75 -1.58
N PRO A 33 -10.45 -15.35 -2.19
CA PRO A 33 -10.38 -14.54 -3.39
C PRO A 33 -9.50 -13.34 -3.07
N ALA A 34 -8.48 -13.11 -3.91
CA ALA A 34 -7.63 -11.95 -3.79
C ALA A 34 -8.54 -10.72 -3.64
N PRO A 35 -8.26 -9.81 -2.69
CA PRO A 35 -9.09 -8.65 -2.51
C PRO A 35 -9.24 -7.97 -3.88
N ALA A 36 -10.46 -7.90 -4.40
CA ALA A 36 -10.75 -7.14 -5.57
C ALA A 36 -10.48 -5.67 -5.19
N TYR A 37 -9.30 -5.17 -5.56
CA TYR A 37 -8.97 -3.78 -5.36
C TYR A 37 -10.01 -2.97 -6.12
N GLY A 38 -10.89 -2.32 -5.36
CA GLY A 38 -11.85 -1.38 -5.92
C GLY A 38 -11.12 -0.26 -6.67
N PRO A 39 -11.82 0.54 -7.47
CA PRO A 39 -11.23 1.69 -8.14
C PRO A 39 -10.50 2.55 -7.10
N VAL A 40 -9.35 3.10 -7.48
CA VAL A 40 -8.61 4.02 -6.63
C VAL A 40 -9.49 5.22 -6.33
N VAL A 41 -9.84 5.42 -5.06
CA VAL A 41 -10.69 6.52 -4.62
C VAL A 41 -9.79 7.70 -4.28
N LEU A 42 -9.77 8.71 -5.15
CA LEU A 42 -8.94 9.91 -4.98
C LEU A 42 -9.29 10.72 -3.73
N ASP A 43 -10.57 10.71 -3.35
CA ASP A 43 -11.05 11.47 -2.18
C ASP A 43 -10.87 10.72 -0.85
N TRP A 44 -10.37 9.47 -0.91
CA TRP A 44 -10.07 8.75 0.32
C TRP A 44 -8.75 9.23 0.92
N THR A 45 -8.81 9.63 2.18
CA THR A 45 -7.63 10.01 2.96
C THR A 45 -7.53 9.16 4.23
N PRO A 46 -6.31 8.76 4.65
CA PRO A 46 -6.12 8.10 5.93
C PRO A 46 -6.62 8.96 7.09
N PRO A 47 -7.30 8.41 8.10
CA PRO A 47 -7.78 9.17 9.26
C PRO A 47 -6.67 9.97 9.97
N ALA A 48 -5.46 9.41 10.04
CA ALA A 48 -4.31 10.06 10.64
C ALA A 48 -3.89 11.36 9.91
N LEU A 49 -4.18 11.49 8.60
CA LEU A 49 -3.95 12.74 7.87
C LEU A 49 -4.81 13.88 8.41
N THR A 50 -6.02 13.59 8.86
CA THR A 50 -6.89 14.58 9.51
C THR A 50 -6.30 15.08 10.82
N GLN A 51 -5.68 14.18 11.60
CA GLN A 51 -5.00 14.56 12.85
C GLN A 51 -3.79 15.44 12.57
N LEU A 52 -2.94 15.05 11.61
CA LEU A 52 -1.80 15.89 11.17
C LEU A 52 -2.28 17.25 10.64
N SER A 53 -3.36 17.25 9.88
CA SER A 53 -3.95 18.48 9.36
C SER A 53 -4.41 19.42 10.49
N ALA A 54 -4.90 18.90 11.62
CA ALA A 54 -5.28 19.76 12.75
C ALA A 54 -4.10 20.51 13.36
N MET A 55 -2.90 19.95 13.32
CA MET A 55 -1.66 20.52 13.86
C MET A 55 -0.87 21.36 12.85
N ALA A 56 -1.18 21.26 11.56
CA ALA A 56 -0.46 21.97 10.52
C ALA A 56 -0.77 23.47 10.52
N ALA A 57 0.27 24.32 10.39
CA ALA A 57 0.15 25.75 10.24
C ALA A 57 -0.39 26.18 8.87
N VAL A 58 -0.04 25.41 7.81
CA VAL A 58 -0.54 25.62 6.44
C VAL A 58 -1.05 24.29 5.91
N LYS A 59 -2.24 24.34 5.31
CA LYS A 59 -2.92 23.17 4.70
C LYS A 59 -3.33 23.54 3.30
N ASN A 60 -2.85 22.79 2.33
CA ASN A 60 -3.31 22.88 0.95
C ASN A 60 -3.78 21.50 0.52
N SER A 61 -4.97 21.43 -0.05
CA SER A 61 -5.52 20.20 -0.61
C SER A 61 -6.24 20.53 -1.90
N PHE A 62 -5.98 19.75 -2.92
CA PHE A 62 -6.70 19.84 -4.18
C PHE A 62 -6.79 18.48 -4.86
N THR A 63 -7.83 18.29 -5.65
CA THR A 63 -8.02 17.12 -6.49
C THR A 63 -8.24 17.59 -7.92
N LEU A 64 -7.48 17.03 -8.84
CA LEU A 64 -7.62 17.23 -10.28
C LEU A 64 -8.21 15.97 -10.88
N ASP A 65 -9.35 16.07 -11.47
CA ASP A 65 -9.95 15.00 -12.27
C ASP A 65 -9.34 14.97 -13.68
N ARG A 66 -9.74 13.99 -14.50
CA ARG A 66 -9.27 13.82 -15.87
C ARG A 66 -9.48 15.08 -16.72
N ASN A 67 -10.58 15.80 -16.53
CA ASN A 67 -10.88 16.99 -17.33
C ASN A 67 -9.96 18.14 -16.98
N LEU A 68 -9.75 18.38 -15.68
CA LEU A 68 -8.83 19.40 -15.19
C LEU A 68 -7.39 19.09 -15.56
N LEU A 69 -6.99 17.81 -15.50
CA LEU A 69 -5.66 17.36 -15.94
C LEU A 69 -5.46 17.60 -17.44
N GLY A 70 -6.46 17.31 -18.28
CA GLY A 70 -6.41 17.58 -19.73
C GLY A 70 -6.26 19.07 -20.04
N MET A 71 -6.97 19.93 -19.32
CA MET A 71 -6.81 21.39 -19.46
C MET A 71 -5.42 21.84 -19.02
N ALA A 72 -4.90 21.34 -17.89
CA ALA A 72 -3.57 21.65 -17.43
C ALA A 72 -2.50 21.18 -18.41
N ALA A 73 -2.64 19.96 -18.96
CA ALA A 73 -1.72 19.41 -19.96
C ALA A 73 -1.64 20.25 -21.24
N SER A 74 -2.74 20.86 -21.65
CA SER A 74 -2.78 21.73 -22.83
C SER A 74 -1.99 23.04 -22.64
N ALA A 75 -1.75 23.44 -21.40
CA ALA A 75 -0.98 24.64 -21.07
C ALA A 75 0.53 24.38 -20.93
N TRP A 76 0.97 23.11 -20.96
CA TRP A 76 2.41 22.78 -20.89
C TRP A 76 3.11 22.99 -22.23
N PRO A 77 4.39 23.34 -22.19
CA PRO A 77 5.20 23.46 -23.39
C PRO A 77 5.25 22.15 -24.18
N ASP A 78 5.29 22.24 -25.50
CA ASP A 78 5.41 21.07 -26.39
C ASP A 78 6.70 20.24 -26.18
N THR A 79 7.64 20.82 -25.47
CA THR A 79 8.93 20.15 -25.15
C THR A 79 8.82 19.08 -24.08
N ASP A 80 7.69 18.98 -23.36
CA ASP A 80 7.50 17.99 -22.28
C ASP A 80 6.52 16.88 -22.68
N GLU A 81 6.75 16.29 -23.84
CA GLU A 81 5.94 15.21 -24.39
C GLU A 81 5.80 14.00 -23.47
N PRO A 82 6.88 13.49 -22.80
CA PRO A 82 6.75 12.38 -21.87
C PRO A 82 5.80 12.66 -20.71
N MET A 83 5.82 13.88 -20.18
CA MET A 83 4.92 14.31 -19.10
C MET A 83 3.47 14.38 -19.60
N ARG A 84 3.22 14.91 -20.79
CA ARG A 84 1.88 14.97 -21.39
C ARG A 84 1.31 13.56 -21.60
N GLN A 85 2.12 12.63 -22.07
CA GLN A 85 1.72 11.23 -22.22
C GLN A 85 1.37 10.60 -20.88
N ALA A 86 2.20 10.79 -19.86
CA ALA A 86 1.92 10.29 -18.51
C ALA A 86 0.59 10.84 -17.99
N VAL A 87 0.32 12.14 -18.17
CA VAL A 87 -0.95 12.77 -17.73
C VAL A 87 -2.16 12.23 -18.48
N ASN A 88 -2.04 11.88 -19.76
CA ASN A 88 -3.13 11.27 -20.52
C ASN A 88 -3.56 9.90 -19.97
N HIS A 89 -2.68 9.22 -19.27
CA HIS A 89 -2.98 7.94 -18.60
C HIS A 89 -3.62 8.10 -17.22
N LEU A 90 -3.71 9.34 -16.70
CA LEU A 90 -4.31 9.62 -15.40
C LEU A 90 -5.85 9.74 -15.49
N ASP A 91 -6.50 9.16 -14.48
CA ASP A 91 -7.91 9.42 -14.17
C ASP A 91 -8.05 10.61 -13.22
N GLY A 92 -7.01 10.85 -12.42
CA GLY A 92 -6.95 11.99 -11.51
C GLY A 92 -5.76 11.95 -10.56
N VAL A 93 -5.56 13.08 -9.89
CA VAL A 93 -4.53 13.29 -8.87
C VAL A 93 -5.13 14.03 -7.69
N SER A 94 -4.90 13.54 -6.47
CA SER A 94 -5.23 14.25 -5.23
C SER A 94 -3.94 14.57 -4.47
N VAL A 95 -3.82 15.79 -4.00
CA VAL A 95 -2.64 16.29 -3.29
C VAL A 95 -3.06 16.90 -1.96
N HIS A 96 -2.41 16.48 -0.90
CA HIS A 96 -2.51 17.07 0.43
C HIS A 96 -1.11 17.51 0.87
N LEU A 97 -0.94 18.80 1.08
CA LEU A 97 0.31 19.40 1.58
C LEU A 97 0.06 20.02 2.95
N LEU A 98 0.74 19.51 3.94
CA LEU A 98 0.74 20.00 5.30
C LEU A 98 2.11 20.59 5.62
N ARG A 99 2.15 21.83 6.12
CA ARG A 99 3.36 22.47 6.63
C ARG A 99 3.21 22.80 8.10
N PHE A 100 4.20 22.44 8.87
CA PHE A 100 4.24 22.68 10.30
C PHE A 100 5.05 23.95 10.59
N GLY A 101 4.66 24.68 11.63
CA GLY A 101 5.35 25.89 12.04
C GLY A 101 6.76 25.62 12.58
N THR A 102 7.48 26.67 12.91
CA THR A 102 8.89 26.57 13.37
C THR A 102 9.07 25.74 14.65
N MET A 103 8.02 25.61 15.46
CA MET A 103 7.99 24.85 16.72
C MET A 103 7.26 23.49 16.56
N GLY A 104 6.66 23.24 15.40
CA GLY A 104 5.89 22.01 15.14
C GLY A 104 6.71 21.04 14.30
N VAL A 105 6.68 19.79 14.69
CA VAL A 105 7.16 18.64 13.91
C VAL A 105 5.96 17.76 13.58
N PRO A 106 5.95 17.06 12.44
CA PRO A 106 4.96 16.02 12.21
C PRO A 106 4.99 15.00 13.35
N ASP A 107 3.83 14.52 13.76
CA ASP A 107 3.73 13.41 14.70
C ASP A 107 4.11 12.11 13.95
N GLU A 108 5.26 11.54 14.28
CA GLU A 108 5.76 10.30 13.67
C GLU A 108 4.74 9.16 13.79
N GLY A 109 4.05 9.03 14.94
CA GLY A 109 3.03 8.01 15.13
C GLY A 109 1.83 8.18 14.18
N ALA A 110 1.46 9.42 13.88
CA ALA A 110 0.42 9.70 12.88
C ALA A 110 0.90 9.40 11.46
N VAL A 111 2.17 9.70 11.14
CA VAL A 111 2.76 9.36 9.84
C VAL A 111 2.84 7.84 9.66
N ASP A 112 3.27 7.10 10.67
CA ASP A 112 3.29 5.62 10.65
C ASP A 112 1.89 5.03 10.50
N SER A 113 0.88 5.66 11.12
CA SER A 113 -0.52 5.28 10.94
C SER A 113 -1.02 5.49 9.50
N ILE A 114 -0.48 6.47 8.77
CA ILE A 114 -0.75 6.62 7.33
C ILE A 114 -0.15 5.46 6.56
N ARG A 115 1.10 5.08 6.83
CA ARG A 115 1.79 3.94 6.20
C ARG A 115 1.00 2.64 6.40
N GLU A 116 0.60 2.38 7.64
CA GLU A 116 -0.20 1.21 8.00
C GLU A 116 -1.57 1.20 7.32
N ALA A 117 -2.23 2.34 7.20
CA ALA A 117 -3.53 2.44 6.55
C ALA A 117 -3.48 2.03 5.06
N TYR A 118 -2.41 2.34 4.33
CA TYR A 118 -2.20 1.87 2.96
C TYR A 118 -1.87 0.39 2.92
N HIS A 119 -1.04 -0.10 3.85
CA HIS A 119 -0.74 -1.53 3.97
C HIS A 119 -2.02 -2.36 4.21
N LEU A 120 -2.87 -1.96 5.16
CA LEU A 120 -4.14 -2.63 5.46
C LEU A 120 -5.13 -2.60 4.29
N ARG A 121 -5.04 -1.62 3.41
CA ARG A 121 -5.83 -1.57 2.17
C ARG A 121 -5.24 -2.42 1.05
N GLY A 122 -4.15 -3.14 1.31
CA GLY A 122 -3.51 -4.03 0.36
C GLY A 122 -2.66 -3.31 -0.70
N TRP A 123 -2.33 -2.03 -0.49
CA TRP A 123 -1.40 -1.34 -1.38
C TRP A 123 -0.01 -1.92 -1.20
N LYS A 124 0.67 -2.17 -2.31
CA LYS A 124 2.02 -2.73 -2.29
C LYS A 124 3.02 -1.60 -2.11
N HIS A 125 3.78 -1.65 -1.03
CA HIS A 125 4.92 -0.77 -0.83
C HIS A 125 6.05 -1.12 -1.80
N VAL A 126 6.59 -0.13 -2.50
CA VAL A 126 7.58 -0.33 -3.56
C VAL A 126 8.91 0.27 -3.21
N VAL A 127 8.92 1.48 -2.69
CA VAL A 127 10.14 2.28 -2.48
C VAL A 127 10.03 3.04 -1.17
N THR A 128 11.13 3.06 -0.42
CA THR A 128 11.43 4.08 0.58
C THR A 128 12.75 4.75 0.22
N THR A 129 12.72 6.05 -0.02
CA THR A 129 13.93 6.83 -0.27
C THR A 129 14.16 7.79 0.90
N GLN A 130 15.37 7.81 1.42
CA GLN A 130 15.81 8.79 2.41
C GLN A 130 16.66 9.84 1.71
N THR A 131 16.30 11.09 1.89
CA THR A 131 17.08 12.24 1.40
C THR A 131 17.78 12.86 2.58
N SER A 132 19.10 12.99 2.50
CA SER A 132 19.92 13.66 3.49
C SER A 132 20.49 14.94 2.86
N GLY A 133 20.01 16.07 3.31
CA GLY A 133 20.41 17.39 2.82
C GLY A 133 20.60 18.41 3.95
N GLY A 134 20.72 17.92 5.20
CA GLY A 134 20.81 18.74 6.41
C GLY A 134 19.46 18.91 7.12
N PRO A 135 19.42 19.54 8.29
CA PRO A 135 18.30 19.46 9.25
C PRO A 135 16.94 19.95 8.74
N ILE A 136 16.89 20.60 7.57
CA ILE A 136 15.64 21.11 6.95
C ILE A 136 15.27 20.31 5.70
N HIS A 137 16.23 19.59 5.12
CA HIS A 137 16.09 18.86 3.85
C HIS A 137 16.11 17.34 4.02
N ASP A 138 16.39 16.87 5.24
CA ASP A 138 16.26 15.44 5.55
C ASP A 138 14.81 15.05 5.40
N GLY A 139 14.56 13.94 4.73
CA GLY A 139 13.19 13.52 4.50
C GLY A 139 13.11 12.07 4.07
N THR A 140 11.93 11.52 4.22
CA THR A 140 11.59 10.17 3.77
C THR A 140 10.49 10.27 2.72
N THR A 141 10.63 9.51 1.65
CA THR A 141 9.60 9.37 0.63
C THR A 141 9.26 7.90 0.48
N ASP A 142 8.00 7.56 0.74
CA ASP A 142 7.45 6.22 0.56
C ASP A 142 6.53 6.20 -0.66
N VAL A 143 6.59 5.12 -1.42
CA VAL A 143 5.73 4.91 -2.59
C VAL A 143 5.00 3.59 -2.46
N TRP A 144 3.68 3.64 -2.60
CA TRP A 144 2.82 2.46 -2.70
C TRP A 144 2.11 2.46 -4.04
N VAL A 145 1.81 1.26 -4.51
CA VAL A 145 1.09 1.05 -5.75
C VAL A 145 -0.04 0.04 -5.58
N VAL A 146 -1.08 0.19 -6.36
CA VAL A 146 -2.10 -0.83 -6.54
C VAL A 146 -2.08 -1.31 -7.99
N MET A 147 -2.06 -2.64 -8.15
CA MET A 147 -1.96 -3.31 -9.43
C MET A 147 -3.26 -4.04 -9.77
N ASP A 148 -3.59 -4.08 -11.06
CA ASP A 148 -4.61 -4.95 -11.61
C ASP A 148 -3.96 -5.81 -12.70
N GLY A 149 -3.58 -7.03 -12.33
CA GLY A 149 -2.69 -7.84 -13.16
C GLY A 149 -1.33 -7.17 -13.34
N VAL A 150 -0.98 -6.82 -14.57
CA VAL A 150 0.26 -6.13 -14.94
C VAL A 150 0.12 -4.61 -14.99
N ASN A 151 -1.11 -4.11 -14.90
CA ASN A 151 -1.39 -2.68 -15.00
C ASN A 151 -1.35 -2.02 -13.63
N LEU A 152 -0.72 -0.87 -13.56
CA LEU A 152 -0.70 -0.04 -12.36
C LEU A 152 -1.94 0.85 -12.38
N ARG A 153 -2.85 0.64 -11.42
CA ARG A 153 -4.14 1.36 -11.32
C ARG A 153 -4.06 2.61 -10.48
N GLY A 154 -3.01 2.72 -9.70
CA GLY A 154 -2.76 3.90 -8.90
C GLY A 154 -1.47 3.83 -8.12
N ALA A 155 -1.02 5.00 -7.70
CA ALA A 155 0.13 5.16 -6.84
C ALA A 155 -0.17 6.17 -5.72
N VAL A 156 0.48 5.97 -4.59
CA VAL A 156 0.51 6.93 -3.49
C VAL A 156 1.95 7.24 -3.17
N VAL A 157 2.23 8.53 -3.03
CA VAL A 157 3.53 9.03 -2.57
C VAL A 157 3.32 9.79 -1.28
N LEU A 158 3.95 9.34 -0.22
CA LEU A 158 4.04 10.04 1.05
C LEU A 158 5.45 10.59 1.19
N ALA A 159 5.58 11.89 1.19
CA ALA A 159 6.84 12.57 1.44
C ALA A 159 6.78 13.29 2.77
N GLU A 160 7.70 12.97 3.64
CA GLU A 160 7.85 13.53 4.96
C GLU A 160 9.17 14.28 5.07
N THR A 161 9.14 15.45 5.64
CA THR A 161 10.31 16.23 6.07
C THR A 161 10.10 16.69 7.50
N PRO A 162 11.12 17.21 8.21
CA PRO A 162 10.94 17.74 9.56
C PRO A 162 9.87 18.81 9.69
N ARG A 163 9.42 19.42 8.58
CA ARG A 163 8.44 20.52 8.60
C ARG A 163 7.27 20.36 7.65
N SER A 164 7.19 19.27 6.95
CA SER A 164 6.08 19.05 6.02
C SER A 164 5.74 17.58 5.83
N VAL A 165 4.47 17.34 5.57
CA VAL A 165 3.98 16.06 5.08
C VAL A 165 3.21 16.32 3.80
N THR A 166 3.58 15.64 2.73
CA THR A 166 2.89 15.67 1.44
C THR A 166 2.39 14.28 1.12
N LEU A 167 1.09 14.16 0.86
CA LEU A 167 0.47 12.94 0.40
C LEU A 167 -0.10 13.20 -0.99
N VAL A 168 0.35 12.43 -1.98
CA VAL A 168 -0.13 12.49 -3.35
C VAL A 168 -0.73 11.13 -3.71
N THR A 169 -1.99 11.13 -4.14
CA THR A 169 -2.66 9.94 -4.66
C THR A 169 -2.90 10.13 -6.15
N VAL A 170 -2.47 9.17 -6.93
CA VAL A 170 -2.61 9.16 -8.39
C VAL A 170 -3.46 7.95 -8.76
N ALA A 171 -4.45 8.16 -9.63
CA ALA A 171 -5.28 7.10 -10.20
C ALA A 171 -5.18 7.13 -11.73
N GLY A 172 -5.18 5.97 -12.36
CA GLY A 172 -5.12 5.86 -13.81
C GLY A 172 -4.67 4.49 -14.29
N ASN A 173 -4.49 4.37 -15.59
CA ASN A 173 -3.87 3.20 -16.21
C ASN A 173 -2.40 3.51 -16.53
N LEU A 174 -1.58 3.42 -15.51
CA LEU A 174 -0.20 3.90 -15.53
C LEU A 174 0.79 2.78 -15.87
N SER A 175 1.87 3.16 -16.47
CA SER A 175 3.10 2.35 -16.50
C SER A 175 4.07 2.82 -15.38
N PRO A 176 5.02 1.99 -14.96
CA PRO A 176 6.08 2.44 -14.07
C PRO A 176 6.87 3.65 -14.62
N VAL A 177 6.98 3.76 -15.94
CA VAL A 177 7.64 4.88 -16.61
C VAL A 177 6.84 6.17 -16.47
N ASP A 178 5.50 6.10 -16.53
CA ASP A 178 4.64 7.26 -16.31
C ASP A 178 4.87 7.85 -14.91
N LEU A 179 4.98 7.00 -13.88
CA LEU A 179 5.31 7.46 -12.52
C LEU A 179 6.65 8.18 -12.44
N LEU A 180 7.64 7.74 -13.23
CA LEU A 180 8.94 8.40 -13.27
C LEU A 180 8.84 9.78 -13.93
N HIS A 181 7.99 9.94 -14.95
CA HIS A 181 7.76 11.24 -15.60
C HIS A 181 6.98 12.22 -14.72
N LEU A 182 6.12 11.70 -13.81
CA LEU A 182 5.38 12.53 -12.86
C LEU A 182 6.24 13.09 -11.71
N ARG A 183 7.48 12.61 -11.53
CA ARG A 183 8.39 13.11 -10.48
C ARG A 183 8.70 14.60 -10.65
N GLY A 184 8.65 15.33 -9.53
CA GLY A 184 8.86 16.78 -9.53
C GLY A 184 7.64 17.59 -9.94
N HIS A 185 6.53 16.94 -10.31
CA HIS A 185 5.25 17.54 -10.67
C HIS A 185 4.18 17.19 -9.64
N PHE A 186 3.10 17.95 -9.57
CA PHE A 186 1.98 17.75 -8.63
C PHE A 186 2.37 17.56 -7.16
N GLY A 187 3.52 18.11 -6.74
CA GLY A 187 4.02 17.89 -5.37
C GLY A 187 4.69 16.54 -5.14
N ILE A 188 4.86 15.71 -6.17
CA ILE A 188 5.61 14.45 -6.11
C ILE A 188 7.10 14.80 -6.03
N PRO A 189 7.82 14.42 -4.96
CA PRO A 189 9.26 14.66 -4.88
C PRO A 189 10.01 13.86 -5.94
N ARG A 190 11.24 14.27 -6.22
CA ARG A 190 12.13 13.50 -7.07
C ARG A 190 12.71 12.35 -6.26
N PHE A 191 12.36 11.13 -6.61
CA PHE A 191 12.92 9.88 -6.06
C PHE A 191 13.63 9.10 -7.16
N ASP A 192 14.60 8.27 -6.79
CA ASP A 192 15.32 7.44 -7.76
C ASP A 192 14.44 6.28 -8.22
N GLY A 193 14.35 6.11 -9.53
CA GLY A 193 13.43 5.14 -10.16
C GLY A 193 14.05 3.76 -10.42
N ASP A 194 15.29 3.53 -10.02
CA ASP A 194 16.00 2.28 -10.33
C ASP A 194 15.30 1.05 -9.73
N GLU A 195 14.69 1.18 -8.57
CA GLU A 195 13.97 0.10 -7.92
C GLU A 195 12.64 -0.25 -8.63
N LEU A 196 11.98 0.73 -9.24
CA LEU A 196 10.75 0.50 -10.01
C LEU A 196 11.02 -0.29 -11.30
N GLN A 197 12.20 -0.10 -11.91
CA GLN A 197 12.59 -0.78 -13.14
C GLN A 197 12.97 -2.25 -12.90
N HIS A 198 13.49 -2.59 -11.74
CA HIS A 198 13.87 -3.98 -11.41
C HIS A 198 12.67 -4.88 -11.16
N GLN A 199 11.53 -4.36 -10.74
CA GLN A 199 10.31 -5.15 -10.52
C GLN A 199 9.54 -5.47 -11.80
N SER A 200 9.68 -4.69 -12.86
CA SER A 200 9.01 -4.94 -14.15
C SER A 200 9.70 -6.02 -15.01
N ARG A 201 10.86 -6.55 -14.57
CA ARG A 201 11.63 -7.58 -15.28
C ARG A 201 11.51 -8.99 -14.66
N ARG A 202 10.72 -9.17 -13.65
CA ARG A 202 10.41 -10.47 -13.02
C ARG A 202 8.98 -10.87 -13.29
#